data_4269d70bcdd36661f04acf3a2137d7c1
#
_entry.id   4269d70bcdd36661f04acf3a2137d7c1
#
_cell.length_a   1.000
_cell.length_b   1.000
_cell.length_c   1.000
_cell.angle_alpha   90.00
_cell.angle_beta   90.00
_cell.angle_gamma   90.00
#
_symmetry.space_group_name_H-M   'P 1'
#
loop_
_entity.id
_entity.type
_entity.pdbx_description
1 polymer ?
#
loop_
_entity_poly.entity_id
_entity_poly.type
_entity_poly.pdbx_seq_one_letter_code
_entity_poly.pdbx_strand_id
1 'polypeptide(L)'
;MITARDFTRQRLHAVLWFLTSTFFLMGAHSYGKDQELTKQINHEDLLWRVVNDNVMGGRSTGSLRMTEENVQFQGSTNTNGGGFASIRSTPQDLNLDGFEKVRMQIKGDGRTYTVILRERRARVSYWSRFETSGNGWQEIEVEFSSFWPNFRGQRLPFREVDPSRVVEVGIMIYDGEDGPFQLEIKNLEFI
;
A
#
# COMPACT_ATOMS: atom_id res chain seq x y z
N MET A 1 46.74 86.64 -19.78
CA MET A 1 48.03 86.75 -20.51
C MET A 1 48.46 85.34 -20.84
N ILE A 2 48.34 84.97 -22.12
CA ILE A 2 49.32 84.23 -22.95
C ILE A 2 49.65 82.79 -22.39
N THR A 3 49.63 81.69 -23.08
CA THR A 3 49.54 81.19 -24.45
C THR A 3 49.53 79.69 -24.34
N ALA A 4 48.70 78.99 -25.00
CA ALA A 4 48.85 78.21 -26.21
C ALA A 4 49.96 77.12 -26.25
N ARG A 5 49.48 75.92 -26.65
CA ARG A 5 50.18 74.86 -27.38
C ARG A 5 51.16 74.00 -26.54
N ASP A 6 50.95 72.66 -26.56
CA ASP A 6 51.35 71.84 -27.70
C ASP A 6 50.74 70.44 -27.68
N PHE A 7 50.46 69.97 -28.85
CA PHE A 7 50.07 68.68 -29.31
C PHE A 7 51.18 67.65 -29.09
N THR A 8 50.87 66.52 -28.54
CA THR A 8 51.54 65.29 -29.03
C THR A 8 50.61 64.02 -28.85
N ARG A 9 50.36 63.46 -29.99
CA ARG A 9 49.76 62.15 -30.20
C ARG A 9 50.44 61.06 -29.38
N GLN A 10 49.77 60.31 -28.64
CA GLN A 10 50.18 58.91 -28.38
C GLN A 10 48.99 57.97 -28.51
N ARG A 11 49.29 56.94 -29.19
CA ARG A 11 48.45 55.91 -29.83
C ARG A 11 47.61 55.12 -28.82
N LEU A 12 46.33 54.89 -29.22
CA LEU A 12 45.51 53.88 -28.70
C LEU A 12 46.16 52.50 -28.83
N HIS A 13 46.35 51.83 -27.73
CA HIS A 13 46.35 50.38 -27.72
C HIS A 13 45.03 49.93 -27.07
N ALA A 14 44.08 49.55 -27.93
CA ALA A 14 42.89 48.84 -27.53
C ALA A 14 43.32 47.43 -27.14
N VAL A 15 43.31 47.15 -25.84
CA VAL A 15 43.38 45.77 -25.32
C VAL A 15 41.97 45.26 -25.29
N LEU A 16 41.68 44.41 -26.28
CA LEU A 16 40.44 43.67 -26.40
C LEU A 16 40.48 42.56 -25.35
N TRP A 17 39.77 42.75 -24.24
CA TRP A 17 39.49 41.65 -23.30
C TRP A 17 38.34 40.85 -23.85
N PHE A 18 38.66 39.68 -24.42
CA PHE A 18 37.69 38.62 -24.68
C PHE A 18 37.25 38.02 -23.34
N LEU A 19 36.11 38.48 -22.83
CA LEU A 19 35.38 37.77 -21.80
C LEU A 19 34.71 36.54 -22.45
N THR A 20 35.39 35.40 -22.40
CA THR A 20 34.77 34.14 -22.67
C THR A 20 33.83 33.81 -21.49
N SER A 21 32.58 34.21 -21.63
CA SER A 21 31.52 33.77 -20.76
C SER A 21 31.26 32.28 -21.01
N THR A 22 31.93 31.42 -20.26
CA THR A 22 31.57 30.02 -20.15
C THR A 22 30.22 29.92 -19.45
N PHE A 23 29.17 29.86 -20.25
CA PHE A 23 27.84 29.46 -19.78
C PHE A 23 27.93 27.99 -19.32
N PHE A 24 28.16 27.80 -18.03
CA PHE A 24 28.01 26.52 -17.38
C PHE A 24 26.49 26.22 -17.37
N LEU A 25 26.02 25.50 -18.36
CA LEU A 25 24.67 24.89 -18.32
C LEU A 25 24.67 23.89 -17.17
N MET A 26 24.29 24.36 -15.99
CA MET A 26 23.80 23.47 -14.94
C MET A 26 22.52 22.87 -15.46
N GLY A 27 22.65 21.67 -16.03
CA GLY A 27 21.50 20.80 -16.28
C GLY A 27 20.82 20.57 -14.94
N ALA A 28 19.72 21.27 -14.71
CA ALA A 28 18.80 20.91 -13.67
C ALA A 28 18.30 19.50 -14.01
N HIS A 29 18.94 18.48 -13.45
CA HIS A 29 18.31 17.18 -13.31
C HIS A 29 17.13 17.41 -12.37
N SER A 30 15.96 17.63 -12.95
CA SER A 30 14.72 17.43 -12.22
C SER A 30 14.71 15.95 -11.88
N TYR A 31 15.10 15.62 -10.67
CA TYR A 31 14.70 14.38 -10.03
C TYR A 31 13.18 14.45 -9.96
N GLY A 32 12.53 13.95 -11.00
CA GLY A 32 11.12 13.61 -10.93
C GLY A 32 11.03 12.58 -9.81
N LYS A 33 10.52 12.99 -8.65
CA LYS A 33 9.93 12.01 -7.74
C LYS A 33 8.89 11.31 -8.59
N ASP A 34 9.14 10.07 -8.92
CA ASP A 34 8.09 9.19 -9.45
C ASP A 34 6.95 9.32 -8.44
N GLN A 35 5.86 9.96 -8.86
CA GLN A 35 4.67 10.02 -8.03
C GLN A 35 4.14 8.60 -7.99
N GLU A 36 4.35 7.93 -6.86
CA GLU A 36 3.77 6.63 -6.60
C GLU A 36 2.25 6.73 -6.80
N LEU A 37 1.73 5.91 -7.70
CA LEU A 37 0.30 5.87 -7.96
C LEU A 37 -0.39 5.33 -6.70
N THR A 38 -1.29 6.10 -6.11
CA THR A 38 -1.98 5.72 -4.88
C THR A 38 -3.48 5.78 -5.08
N LYS A 39 -4.16 4.70 -4.74
CA LYS A 39 -5.62 4.62 -4.69
C LYS A 39 -6.07 4.34 -3.27
N GLN A 40 -6.53 5.37 -2.60
CA GLN A 40 -7.17 5.21 -1.30
C GLN A 40 -8.60 4.67 -1.48
N ILE A 41 -8.95 3.66 -0.72
CA ILE A 41 -10.30 3.13 -0.64
C ILE A 41 -10.83 3.42 0.77
N ASN A 42 -11.90 4.20 0.84
CA ASN A 42 -12.55 4.43 2.11
C ASN A 42 -13.18 3.12 2.60
N HIS A 43 -12.95 2.79 3.85
CA HIS A 43 -13.47 1.56 4.44
C HIS A 43 -15.01 1.49 4.42
N GLU A 44 -15.70 2.62 4.38
CA GLU A 44 -17.15 2.72 4.25
C GLU A 44 -17.65 2.26 2.87
N ASP A 45 -16.87 2.49 1.81
CA ASP A 45 -17.22 2.13 0.44
C ASP A 45 -17.12 0.62 0.19
N LEU A 46 -16.42 -0.11 1.06
CA LEU A 46 -16.17 -1.54 0.88
C LEU A 46 -17.31 -2.45 1.35
N LEU A 47 -18.27 -1.95 2.10
CA LEU A 47 -19.42 -2.72 2.62
C LEU A 47 -18.98 -4.08 3.21
N TRP A 48 -18.23 -4.02 4.30
CA TRP A 48 -17.63 -5.19 4.93
C TRP A 48 -18.66 -6.16 5.49
N ARG A 49 -18.36 -7.46 5.40
CA ARG A 49 -19.12 -8.56 6.01
C ARG A 49 -18.20 -9.50 6.77
N VAL A 50 -18.70 -10.09 7.84
CA VAL A 50 -17.99 -11.09 8.63
C VAL A 50 -18.21 -12.48 8.01
N VAL A 51 -17.14 -13.27 7.92
CA VAL A 51 -17.18 -14.68 7.51
C VAL A 51 -16.29 -15.48 8.45
N ASN A 52 -16.90 -16.32 9.28
CA ASN A 52 -16.23 -17.18 10.25
C ASN A 52 -16.24 -18.64 9.77
N ASP A 53 -15.46 -19.48 10.44
CA ASP A 53 -15.37 -20.92 10.17
C ASP A 53 -16.64 -21.73 10.48
N ASN A 54 -17.65 -21.12 11.09
CA ASN A 54 -18.96 -21.75 11.31
C ASN A 54 -19.63 -22.19 10.00
N VAL A 55 -19.27 -21.61 8.85
CA VAL A 55 -19.67 -22.07 7.50
C VAL A 55 -19.17 -23.48 7.17
N MET A 56 -18.20 -24.00 7.97
CA MET A 56 -17.63 -25.34 7.84
C MET A 56 -17.77 -26.16 9.13
N GLY A 57 -18.57 -25.70 10.11
CA GLY A 57 -18.75 -26.38 11.39
C GLY A 57 -17.76 -25.97 12.48
N GLY A 58 -16.92 -24.94 12.24
CA GLY A 58 -16.01 -24.37 13.23
C GLY A 58 -16.73 -23.54 14.31
N ARG A 59 -15.98 -23.12 15.33
CA ARG A 59 -16.47 -22.43 16.52
C ARG A 59 -15.86 -21.04 16.72
N SER A 60 -15.06 -20.57 15.77
CA SER A 60 -14.50 -19.21 15.86
C SER A 60 -15.60 -18.17 15.73
N THR A 61 -15.41 -17.07 16.44
CA THR A 61 -16.32 -15.92 16.39
C THR A 61 -15.54 -14.69 15.94
N GLY A 62 -16.16 -13.91 15.09
CA GLY A 62 -15.65 -12.61 14.68
C GLY A 62 -16.78 -11.60 14.67
N SER A 63 -16.46 -10.37 14.99
CA SER A 63 -17.36 -9.23 14.93
C SER A 63 -16.68 -8.05 14.26
N LEU A 64 -17.48 -7.20 13.66
CA LEU A 64 -17.05 -6.01 12.94
C LEU A 64 -17.75 -4.79 13.52
N ARG A 65 -17.01 -3.76 13.78
CA ARG A 65 -17.52 -2.42 14.09
C ARG A 65 -16.82 -1.41 13.18
N MET A 66 -17.60 -0.58 12.53
CA MET A 66 -17.10 0.54 11.73
C MET A 66 -17.29 1.83 12.52
N THR A 67 -16.28 2.68 12.50
CA THR A 67 -16.30 4.04 13.02
C THR A 67 -15.92 4.99 11.87
N GLU A 68 -16.02 6.28 12.08
CA GLU A 68 -15.57 7.27 11.08
C GLU A 68 -14.04 7.17 10.80
N GLU A 69 -13.27 6.65 11.75
CA GLU A 69 -11.81 6.62 11.67
C GLU A 69 -11.24 5.26 11.26
N ASN A 70 -11.91 4.15 11.61
CA ASN A 70 -11.35 2.82 11.45
C ASN A 70 -12.40 1.71 11.36
N VAL A 71 -11.94 0.57 10.91
CA VAL A 71 -12.64 -0.71 10.98
C VAL A 71 -12.06 -1.51 12.14
N GLN A 72 -12.89 -1.91 13.09
CA GLN A 72 -12.51 -2.75 14.23
C GLN A 72 -12.97 -4.18 13.97
N PHE A 73 -12.03 -5.09 13.91
CA PHE A 73 -12.25 -6.52 13.73
C PHE A 73 -11.75 -7.27 14.96
N GLN A 74 -12.65 -7.93 15.67
CA GLN A 74 -12.33 -8.63 16.92
C GLN A 74 -13.15 -9.90 17.10
N GLY A 75 -12.64 -10.80 17.93
CA GLY A 75 -13.34 -12.07 18.19
C GLY A 75 -12.48 -13.05 18.94
N SER A 76 -12.73 -14.34 18.69
CA SER A 76 -11.93 -15.44 19.24
C SER A 76 -11.85 -16.56 18.23
N THR A 77 -10.66 -17.05 17.97
CA THR A 77 -10.42 -18.25 17.15
C THR A 77 -10.52 -19.51 17.97
N ASN A 78 -10.99 -20.59 17.34
CA ASN A 78 -11.01 -21.94 17.90
C ASN A 78 -10.61 -22.92 16.79
N THR A 79 -9.49 -23.58 16.96
CA THR A 79 -8.90 -24.49 15.96
C THR A 79 -9.64 -25.82 15.83
N ASN A 80 -10.57 -26.12 16.76
CA ASN A 80 -11.39 -27.33 16.68
C ASN A 80 -12.48 -27.18 15.61
N GLY A 81 -12.25 -27.75 14.46
CA GLY A 81 -13.14 -27.73 13.30
C GLY A 81 -13.00 -26.54 12.35
N GLY A 82 -11.95 -25.71 12.55
CA GLY A 82 -11.70 -24.56 11.69
C GLY A 82 -10.50 -23.74 12.14
N GLY A 83 -10.74 -22.64 12.86
CA GLY A 83 -9.70 -21.76 13.42
C GLY A 83 -9.54 -20.45 12.69
N PHE A 84 -10.57 -19.97 11.95
CA PHE A 84 -10.50 -18.68 11.30
C PHE A 84 -11.72 -17.78 11.54
N ALA A 85 -11.47 -16.50 11.52
CA ALA A 85 -12.46 -15.46 11.34
C ALA A 85 -11.96 -14.47 10.28
N SER A 86 -12.84 -13.87 9.52
CA SER A 86 -12.45 -12.87 8.51
C SER A 86 -13.52 -11.79 8.34
N ILE A 87 -13.05 -10.62 7.91
CA ILE A 87 -13.87 -9.58 7.31
C ILE A 87 -13.53 -9.48 5.84
N ARG A 88 -14.54 -9.30 4.99
CA ARG A 88 -14.38 -9.24 3.54
C ARG A 88 -15.26 -8.14 2.97
N SER A 89 -14.74 -7.43 1.99
CA SER A 89 -15.55 -6.46 1.25
C SER A 89 -16.65 -7.16 0.45
N THR A 90 -17.71 -6.44 0.14
CA THR A 90 -18.63 -6.88 -0.91
C THR A 90 -17.91 -6.83 -2.25
N PRO A 91 -18.07 -7.84 -3.12
CA PRO A 91 -17.45 -7.83 -4.43
C PRO A 91 -17.88 -6.64 -5.28
N GLN A 92 -16.90 -5.86 -5.73
CA GLN A 92 -17.08 -4.70 -6.61
C GLN A 92 -15.82 -4.54 -7.47
N ASP A 93 -15.90 -3.80 -8.56
CA ASP A 93 -14.73 -3.53 -9.39
C ASP A 93 -13.79 -2.56 -8.67
N LEU A 94 -12.67 -3.07 -8.17
CA LEU A 94 -11.68 -2.27 -7.46
C LEU A 94 -10.76 -1.50 -8.42
N ASN A 95 -10.71 -1.92 -9.71
CA ASN A 95 -9.89 -1.28 -10.74
C ASN A 95 -8.44 -1.03 -10.28
N LEU A 96 -7.73 -2.12 -10.00
CA LEU A 96 -6.37 -2.10 -9.45
C LEU A 96 -5.28 -2.30 -10.52
N ASP A 97 -5.61 -2.12 -11.79
CA ASP A 97 -4.61 -2.19 -12.85
C ASP A 97 -3.51 -1.15 -12.65
N GLY A 98 -2.26 -1.57 -12.71
CA GLY A 98 -1.09 -0.71 -12.46
C GLY A 98 -0.70 -0.53 -10.99
N PHE A 99 -1.43 -1.13 -10.05
CA PHE A 99 -1.04 -1.17 -8.64
C PHE A 99 -0.31 -2.47 -8.32
N GLU A 100 0.63 -2.42 -7.38
CA GLU A 100 1.52 -3.54 -7.06
C GLU A 100 1.40 -4.03 -5.62
N LYS A 101 0.83 -3.24 -4.72
CA LYS A 101 0.74 -3.59 -3.30
C LYS A 101 -0.47 -2.99 -2.59
N VAL A 102 -0.77 -3.57 -1.43
CA VAL A 102 -1.73 -3.04 -0.45
C VAL A 102 -0.95 -2.41 0.69
N ARG A 103 -1.27 -1.18 1.03
CA ARG A 103 -0.77 -0.47 2.22
C ARG A 103 -1.92 -0.25 3.20
N MET A 104 -1.67 -0.47 4.47
CA MET A 104 -2.66 -0.24 5.53
C MET A 104 -2.00 0.31 6.78
N GLN A 105 -2.67 1.22 7.48
CA GLN A 105 -2.36 1.51 8.86
C GLN A 105 -3.19 0.62 9.77
N ILE A 106 -2.53 -0.15 10.61
CA ILE A 106 -3.16 -1.13 11.49
C ILE A 106 -2.71 -0.96 12.94
N LYS A 107 -3.56 -1.41 13.85
CA LYS A 107 -3.21 -1.62 15.26
C LYS A 107 -3.71 -3.00 15.65
N GLY A 108 -2.79 -3.91 15.85
CA GLY A 108 -3.07 -5.31 16.14
C GLY A 108 -2.66 -5.70 17.57
N ASP A 109 -2.74 -6.99 17.82
CA ASP A 109 -2.59 -7.63 19.12
C ASP A 109 -1.34 -8.52 19.25
N GLY A 110 -0.46 -8.48 18.25
CA GLY A 110 0.75 -9.34 18.18
C GLY A 110 0.52 -10.65 17.42
N ARG A 111 -0.70 -10.93 16.96
CA ARG A 111 -1.02 -12.11 16.16
C ARG A 111 -0.76 -11.89 14.67
N THR A 112 -0.70 -12.99 13.91
CA THR A 112 -0.51 -12.98 12.46
C THR A 112 -1.83 -13.00 11.72
N TYR A 113 -2.01 -12.04 10.84
CA TYR A 113 -3.18 -11.90 9.99
C TYR A 113 -2.86 -12.18 8.53
N THR A 114 -3.89 -12.29 7.72
CA THR A 114 -3.78 -12.58 6.28
C THR A 114 -4.61 -11.58 5.49
N VAL A 115 -4.00 -10.91 4.52
CA VAL A 115 -4.75 -10.20 3.47
C VAL A 115 -5.26 -11.22 2.48
N ILE A 116 -6.53 -11.09 2.10
CA ILE A 116 -7.18 -11.91 1.09
C ILE A 116 -7.54 -11.03 -0.09
N LEU A 117 -7.16 -11.46 -1.29
CA LEU A 117 -7.65 -10.89 -2.54
C LEU A 117 -8.44 -11.97 -3.30
N ARG A 118 -9.50 -11.56 -3.99
CA ARG A 118 -10.26 -12.45 -4.86
C ARG A 118 -10.52 -11.81 -6.21
N GLU A 119 -10.22 -12.53 -7.25
CA GLU A 119 -10.50 -12.15 -8.62
C GLU A 119 -11.95 -12.45 -9.01
N ARG A 120 -12.46 -11.68 -9.97
CA ARG A 120 -13.78 -11.87 -10.57
C ARG A 120 -13.95 -13.30 -11.10
N ARG A 121 -15.07 -13.95 -10.71
CA ARG A 121 -15.43 -15.32 -11.12
C ARG A 121 -14.39 -16.39 -10.73
N ALA A 122 -13.41 -16.08 -9.88
CA ALA A 122 -12.44 -17.06 -9.41
C ALA A 122 -13.02 -17.89 -8.25
N ARG A 123 -12.70 -19.19 -8.24
CA ARG A 123 -12.98 -20.07 -7.10
C ARG A 123 -11.89 -20.02 -6.04
N VAL A 124 -10.72 -19.55 -6.43
CA VAL A 124 -9.55 -19.38 -5.56
C VAL A 124 -9.52 -17.97 -4.99
N SER A 125 -8.90 -17.83 -3.84
CA SER A 125 -8.49 -16.56 -3.26
C SER A 125 -6.97 -16.52 -3.14
N TYR A 126 -6.40 -15.34 -3.08
CA TYR A 126 -4.97 -15.13 -2.93
C TYR A 126 -4.70 -14.63 -1.53
N TRP A 127 -3.75 -15.20 -0.84
CA TRP A 127 -3.45 -14.95 0.56
C TRP A 127 -2.00 -14.51 0.74
N SER A 128 -1.80 -13.45 1.50
CA SER A 128 -0.51 -13.03 1.99
C SER A 128 -0.59 -12.68 3.47
N ARG A 129 0.38 -13.14 4.27
CA ARG A 129 0.41 -12.96 5.73
C ARG A 129 1.15 -11.69 6.10
N PHE A 130 0.73 -11.10 7.21
CA PHE A 130 1.44 -10.02 7.87
C PHE A 130 1.36 -10.17 9.39
N GLU A 131 2.38 -9.71 10.06
CA GLU A 131 2.49 -9.76 11.52
C GLU A 131 2.08 -8.41 12.12
N THR A 132 1.49 -8.46 13.32
CA THR A 132 1.17 -7.27 14.08
C THR A 132 2.08 -7.17 15.29
N SER A 133 2.46 -5.94 15.67
CA SER A 133 3.40 -5.72 16.77
C SER A 133 2.78 -5.77 18.17
N GLY A 134 1.45 -5.65 18.28
CA GLY A 134 0.76 -5.44 19.55
C GLY A 134 1.01 -4.07 20.20
N ASN A 135 1.82 -3.21 19.61
CA ASN A 135 2.30 -1.96 20.18
C ASN A 135 1.86 -0.72 19.38
N GLY A 136 0.54 -0.44 19.37
CA GLY A 136 0.03 0.77 18.73
C GLY A 136 -0.13 0.66 17.22
N TRP A 137 -0.21 1.82 16.57
CA TRP A 137 -0.39 1.89 15.11
C TRP A 137 0.92 1.62 14.39
N GLN A 138 0.85 0.80 13.36
CA GLN A 138 1.94 0.49 12.43
C GLN A 138 1.43 0.52 10.99
N GLU A 139 2.31 0.86 10.07
CA GLU A 139 2.05 0.75 8.65
C GLU A 139 2.58 -0.59 8.16
N ILE A 140 1.81 -1.26 7.34
CA ILE A 140 2.21 -2.47 6.63
C ILE A 140 1.98 -2.32 5.14
N GLU A 141 2.88 -2.91 4.37
CA GLU A 141 2.75 -3.06 2.93
C GLU A 141 2.79 -4.55 2.58
N VAL A 142 1.93 -4.97 1.68
CA VAL A 142 1.83 -6.35 1.21
C VAL A 142 1.86 -6.34 -0.32
N GLU A 143 2.98 -6.75 -0.88
CA GLU A 143 3.23 -6.84 -2.32
C GLU A 143 2.30 -7.87 -2.98
N PHE A 144 1.76 -7.57 -4.17
CA PHE A 144 0.93 -8.54 -4.89
C PHE A 144 1.71 -9.80 -5.28
N SER A 145 3.01 -9.69 -5.51
CA SER A 145 3.94 -10.79 -5.74
C SER A 145 4.04 -11.77 -4.57
N SER A 146 3.71 -11.34 -3.35
CA SER A 146 3.72 -12.17 -2.13
C SER A 146 2.45 -13.01 -1.95
N PHE A 147 1.41 -12.74 -2.73
CA PHE A 147 0.16 -13.45 -2.61
C PHE A 147 0.20 -14.84 -3.25
N TRP A 148 -0.34 -15.80 -2.56
CA TRP A 148 -0.38 -17.18 -2.98
C TRP A 148 -1.81 -17.68 -3.18
N PRO A 149 -2.12 -18.34 -4.31
CA PRO A 149 -3.45 -18.87 -4.57
C PRO A 149 -3.81 -19.97 -3.57
N ASN A 150 -5.02 -19.88 -3.05
CA ASN A 150 -5.56 -20.77 -2.03
C ASN A 150 -6.98 -21.20 -2.37
N PHE A 151 -7.29 -22.48 -2.17
CA PHE A 151 -8.62 -23.02 -2.29
C PHE A 151 -8.99 -23.81 -1.04
N ARG A 152 -9.96 -23.34 -0.28
CA ARG A 152 -10.46 -23.99 0.95
C ARG A 152 -9.34 -24.32 1.96
N GLY A 153 -8.43 -23.38 2.21
CA GLY A 153 -7.30 -23.59 3.12
C GLY A 153 -6.09 -24.30 2.50
N GLN A 154 -6.21 -24.86 1.31
CA GLN A 154 -5.11 -25.54 0.62
C GLN A 154 -4.37 -24.57 -0.32
N ARG A 155 -3.06 -24.48 -0.15
CA ARG A 155 -2.16 -23.74 -1.03
C ARG A 155 -2.05 -24.46 -2.37
N LEU A 156 -2.31 -23.74 -3.46
CA LEU A 156 -2.20 -24.25 -4.82
C LEU A 156 -0.84 -23.90 -5.44
N PRO A 157 -0.49 -24.51 -6.60
CA PRO A 157 0.67 -24.05 -7.37
C PRO A 157 0.64 -22.55 -7.61
N PHE A 158 1.80 -21.92 -7.55
CA PHE A 158 1.92 -20.45 -7.66
C PHE A 158 1.36 -19.96 -8.99
N ARG A 159 0.55 -18.93 -8.88
CA ARG A 159 0.06 -18.09 -9.96
C ARG A 159 -0.08 -16.68 -9.39
N GLU A 160 0.42 -15.70 -10.10
CA GLU A 160 0.29 -14.31 -9.69
C GLU A 160 -1.17 -13.86 -9.68
N VAL A 161 -1.48 -12.94 -8.79
CA VAL A 161 -2.75 -12.24 -8.79
C VAL A 161 -2.81 -11.32 -10.01
N ASP A 162 -3.96 -11.23 -10.64
CA ASP A 162 -4.23 -10.27 -11.71
C ASP A 162 -4.96 -9.06 -11.09
N PRO A 163 -4.26 -7.92 -10.86
CA PRO A 163 -4.83 -6.76 -10.19
C PRO A 163 -6.06 -6.21 -10.90
N SER A 164 -6.10 -6.28 -12.23
CA SER A 164 -7.23 -5.80 -13.05
C SER A 164 -8.52 -6.58 -12.80
N ARG A 165 -8.41 -7.76 -12.21
CA ARG A 165 -9.53 -8.68 -11.94
C ARG A 165 -9.94 -8.74 -10.47
N VAL A 166 -9.20 -8.09 -9.58
CA VAL A 166 -9.52 -8.09 -8.15
C VAL A 166 -10.83 -7.37 -7.88
N VAL A 167 -11.74 -8.05 -7.21
CA VAL A 167 -13.08 -7.54 -6.88
C VAL A 167 -13.41 -7.61 -5.38
N GLU A 168 -12.61 -8.29 -4.57
CA GLU A 168 -12.83 -8.42 -3.13
C GLU A 168 -11.49 -8.35 -2.42
N VAL A 169 -11.43 -7.55 -1.37
CA VAL A 169 -10.34 -7.53 -0.39
C VAL A 169 -10.88 -7.99 0.95
N GLY A 170 -10.06 -8.71 1.71
CA GLY A 170 -10.43 -9.17 3.03
C GLY A 170 -9.24 -9.26 3.96
N ILE A 171 -9.55 -9.29 5.26
CA ILE A 171 -8.58 -9.56 6.31
C ILE A 171 -9.07 -10.76 7.11
N MET A 172 -8.19 -11.69 7.37
CA MET A 172 -8.47 -12.92 8.08
C MET A 172 -7.44 -13.17 9.17
N ILE A 173 -7.88 -13.68 10.29
CA ILE A 173 -7.04 -14.36 11.25
C ILE A 173 -7.15 -15.86 11.01
N TYR A 174 -6.01 -16.51 10.76
CA TYR A 174 -5.88 -17.96 10.55
C TYR A 174 -4.43 -18.35 10.82
N ASP A 175 -4.00 -18.18 12.04
CA ASP A 175 -2.62 -18.39 12.50
C ASP A 175 -2.39 -19.74 13.21
N GLY A 176 -3.47 -20.48 13.46
CA GLY A 176 -3.41 -21.78 14.12
C GLY A 176 -3.46 -21.69 15.64
N GLU A 177 -3.76 -20.53 16.20
CA GLU A 177 -3.83 -20.30 17.63
C GLU A 177 -5.30 -20.11 18.09
N ASP A 178 -5.62 -20.64 19.26
CA ASP A 178 -6.91 -20.39 19.93
C ASP A 178 -6.85 -19.10 20.72
N GLY A 179 -8.02 -18.47 20.90
CA GLY A 179 -8.15 -17.34 21.80
C GLY A 179 -8.56 -16.03 21.15
N PRO A 180 -8.58 -14.97 21.94
CA PRO A 180 -9.05 -13.65 21.49
C PRO A 180 -8.12 -13.05 20.46
N PHE A 181 -8.70 -12.21 19.60
CA PHE A 181 -7.98 -11.38 18.66
C PHE A 181 -8.62 -10.00 18.51
N GLN A 182 -7.80 -9.01 18.18
CA GLN A 182 -8.25 -7.65 17.90
C GLN A 182 -7.35 -6.98 16.85
N LEU A 183 -7.95 -6.43 15.82
CA LEU A 183 -7.30 -5.65 14.78
C LEU A 183 -8.13 -4.40 14.47
N GLU A 184 -7.47 -3.25 14.46
CA GLU A 184 -8.03 -2.01 13.95
C GLU A 184 -7.32 -1.65 12.63
N ILE A 185 -8.08 -1.20 11.63
CA ILE A 185 -7.57 -0.91 10.29
C ILE A 185 -8.07 0.46 9.87
N LYS A 186 -7.16 1.29 9.38
CA LYS A 186 -7.47 2.56 8.71
C LYS A 186 -6.56 2.75 7.50
N ASN A 187 -6.93 3.68 6.62
CA ASN A 187 -6.12 4.04 5.45
C ASN A 187 -5.73 2.84 4.59
N LEU A 188 -6.71 2.04 4.17
CA LEU A 188 -6.46 0.98 3.19
C LEU A 188 -6.25 1.60 1.82
N GLU A 189 -5.07 1.39 1.25
CA GLU A 189 -4.62 1.97 0.00
C GLU A 189 -4.06 0.88 -0.93
N PHE A 190 -4.15 1.11 -2.23
CA PHE A 190 -3.40 0.37 -3.24
C PHE A 190 -2.38 1.30 -3.89
N ILE A 191 -1.18 0.80 -4.11
CA ILE A 191 -0.04 1.57 -4.60
C ILE A 191 0.63 0.82 -5.74
#